data_1cf412ffd3f040bdcc553cc0e644079b
#
_entry.id   1cf412ffd3f040bdcc553cc0e644079b
#
_cell.length_a   1.000
_cell.length_b   1.000
_cell.length_c   1.000
_cell.angle_alpha   90.00
_cell.angle_beta   90.00
_cell.angle_gamma   90.00
#
_symmetry.space_group_name_H-M   'P 1'
#
loop_
_entity.id
_entity.type
_entity.pdbx_description
1 polymer ?
#
loop_
_entity_poly.entity_id
_entity_poly.type
_entity_poly.pdbx_seq_one_letter_code
_entity_poly.pdbx_strand_id
1 'polypeptide(L)'
;MKYKPTTPSRRNMVSPSFDEVTKFTPEKSLIVKKKKNAGRNSYGKITVRHHGGGNNQKYRLIDFKRNEEGTAKVIGVEYDPNRTAYIALLENEAGKKSYIVAPVGLTDGDVVTAGADADIKPGNVLPISQIPVGTIIHNIELNPGKGAQLVRSAGAFAQLMAKENGTAQVRLPSGEVRIIRLECKATIGQVGNIEHETIKLGKAGKTRHKGIRPTVRGSVMNPCDHPHGGGEGKSPVGRPGPVTPWGKPALGYKTRNKKARTNKFIIKRRNAK
;
A
#
# COMPACT_ATOMS: atom_id res chain seq x y z
N MET A 1 -14.67 8.10 -12.10
CA MET A 1 -15.28 8.86 -13.22
C MET A 1 -14.86 8.27 -14.57
N LYS A 2 -15.81 7.86 -15.44
CA LYS A 2 -15.54 7.40 -16.82
C LYS A 2 -15.59 8.59 -17.77
N TYR A 3 -14.76 8.57 -18.82
CA TYR A 3 -14.74 9.61 -19.86
C TYR A 3 -15.54 9.19 -21.09
N LYS A 4 -16.06 10.18 -21.85
CA LYS A 4 -16.61 9.94 -23.19
C LYS A 4 -15.49 9.45 -24.11
N PRO A 5 -15.76 8.48 -25.00
CA PRO A 5 -14.73 7.84 -25.86
C PRO A 5 -14.37 8.72 -27.08
N THR A 6 -13.94 9.96 -26.83
CA THR A 6 -13.58 10.93 -27.89
C THR A 6 -12.23 10.66 -28.53
N THR A 7 -11.35 9.93 -27.85
CA THR A 7 -10.02 9.56 -28.36
C THR A 7 -9.67 8.12 -27.93
N PRO A 8 -8.72 7.43 -28.58
CA PRO A 8 -8.27 6.09 -28.16
C PRO A 8 -7.87 6.02 -26.68
N SER A 9 -7.20 7.05 -26.17
CA SER A 9 -6.78 7.11 -24.76
C SER A 9 -7.98 7.23 -23.82
N ARG A 10 -8.99 8.05 -24.16
CA ARG A 10 -10.16 8.31 -23.30
C ARG A 10 -11.14 7.15 -23.28
N ARG A 11 -11.16 6.31 -24.31
CA ARG A 11 -12.06 5.14 -24.42
C ARG A 11 -12.00 4.24 -23.18
N ASN A 12 -10.80 3.98 -22.68
CA ASN A 12 -10.56 3.08 -21.55
C ASN A 12 -10.12 3.81 -20.27
N MET A 13 -10.13 5.15 -20.26
CA MET A 13 -9.65 5.92 -19.12
C MET A 13 -10.72 6.01 -18.04
N VAL A 14 -10.33 5.71 -16.80
CA VAL A 14 -11.13 5.91 -15.59
C VAL A 14 -10.27 6.70 -14.59
N SER A 15 -10.70 7.89 -14.22
CA SER A 15 -10.03 8.70 -13.19
C SER A 15 -10.75 8.59 -11.85
N PRO A 16 -10.06 8.83 -10.72
CA PRO A 16 -10.73 8.96 -9.43
C PRO A 16 -11.72 10.11 -9.45
N SER A 17 -12.80 10.01 -8.69
CA SER A 17 -13.79 11.07 -8.52
C SER A 17 -13.35 12.12 -7.51
N PHE A 18 -12.57 11.72 -6.51
CA PHE A 18 -12.17 12.53 -5.34
C PHE A 18 -13.33 12.97 -4.43
N ASP A 19 -14.46 12.26 -4.46
CA ASP A 19 -15.66 12.62 -3.70
C ASP A 19 -15.43 12.60 -2.18
N GLU A 20 -14.52 11.72 -1.70
CA GLU A 20 -14.14 11.64 -0.29
C GLU A 20 -13.15 12.76 0.14
N VAL A 21 -12.57 13.50 -0.81
CA VAL A 21 -11.52 14.49 -0.51
C VAL A 21 -12.17 15.85 -0.24
N THR A 22 -12.00 16.35 0.98
CA THR A 22 -12.57 17.61 1.45
C THR A 22 -11.54 18.74 1.48
N LYS A 23 -10.25 18.40 1.64
CA LYS A 23 -9.17 19.38 1.74
C LYS A 23 -8.11 19.16 0.65
N PHE A 24 -7.82 20.20 -0.14
CA PHE A 24 -6.90 20.16 -1.28
C PHE A 24 -5.51 20.73 -0.98
N THR A 25 -5.35 21.49 0.10
CA THR A 25 -4.09 22.11 0.49
C THR A 25 -3.47 21.33 1.65
N PRO A 26 -2.29 20.72 1.44
CA PRO A 26 -1.67 19.95 2.52
C PRO A 26 -1.06 20.83 3.62
N GLU A 27 -1.01 20.30 4.83
CA GLU A 27 -0.39 20.96 5.99
C GLU A 27 1.13 21.09 5.79
N LYS A 28 1.65 22.32 5.79
CA LYS A 28 3.05 22.62 5.43
C LYS A 28 4.05 22.03 6.43
N SER A 29 3.72 22.01 7.71
CA SER A 29 4.56 21.47 8.79
C SER A 29 4.82 19.96 8.67
N LEU A 30 3.88 19.24 8.04
CA LEU A 30 3.92 17.78 7.88
C LEU A 30 4.42 17.32 6.51
N ILE A 31 5.03 18.22 5.72
CA ILE A 31 5.55 17.93 4.39
C ILE A 31 7.07 17.92 4.37
N VAL A 32 7.62 16.91 3.72
CA VAL A 32 9.06 16.83 3.44
C VAL A 32 9.32 16.62 1.94
N LYS A 33 10.48 17.08 1.47
CA LYS A 33 10.92 16.88 0.09
C LYS A 33 11.24 15.40 -0.13
N LYS A 34 10.60 14.79 -1.12
CA LYS A 34 10.90 13.41 -1.52
C LYS A 34 12.12 13.38 -2.45
N LYS A 35 13.20 12.72 -2.02
CA LYS A 35 14.38 12.47 -2.88
C LYS A 35 14.02 11.47 -3.99
N LYS A 36 14.53 11.72 -5.20
CA LYS A 36 14.32 10.84 -6.36
C LYS A 36 15.62 10.10 -6.67
N ASN A 37 15.69 8.84 -6.34
CA ASN A 37 16.87 8.00 -6.60
C ASN A 37 16.80 7.27 -7.96
N ALA A 38 15.66 7.31 -8.66
CA ALA A 38 15.43 6.65 -9.95
C ALA A 38 15.88 5.17 -9.98
N GLY A 39 15.63 4.43 -8.89
CA GLY A 39 16.01 3.02 -8.76
C GLY A 39 17.50 2.76 -8.57
N ARG A 40 18.30 3.79 -8.27
CA ARG A 40 19.75 3.68 -8.05
C ARG A 40 20.08 3.46 -6.58
N ASN A 41 21.12 2.66 -6.31
CA ASN A 41 21.70 2.46 -4.97
C ASN A 41 22.69 3.60 -4.61
N SER A 42 23.37 3.48 -3.46
CA SER A 42 24.39 4.44 -2.98
C SER A 42 25.58 4.58 -3.92
N TYR A 43 25.91 3.56 -4.72
CA TYR A 43 26.97 3.57 -5.72
C TYR A 43 26.52 4.09 -7.09
N GLY A 44 25.29 4.60 -7.22
CA GLY A 44 24.72 5.09 -8.47
C GLY A 44 24.30 4.00 -9.47
N LYS A 45 24.45 2.72 -9.15
CA LYS A 45 24.04 1.59 -10.00
C LYS A 45 22.54 1.35 -9.91
N ILE A 46 21.89 1.06 -11.04
CA ILE A 46 20.46 0.73 -11.10
C ILE A 46 20.24 -0.67 -10.50
N THR A 47 19.60 -0.75 -9.34
CA THR A 47 19.20 -2.00 -8.67
C THR A 47 17.73 -2.32 -8.85
N VAL A 48 16.90 -1.30 -9.07
CA VAL A 48 15.47 -1.43 -9.39
C VAL A 48 15.21 -0.75 -10.72
N ARG A 49 14.93 -1.54 -11.76
CA ARG A 49 14.70 -1.04 -13.11
C ARG A 49 13.36 -0.33 -13.25
N HIS A 50 13.20 0.43 -14.33
CA HIS A 50 11.95 1.06 -14.75
C HIS A 50 11.42 2.15 -13.79
N HIS A 51 12.30 2.82 -13.05
CA HIS A 51 11.97 3.96 -12.21
C HIS A 51 12.63 5.26 -12.72
N GLY A 52 11.94 6.37 -12.54
CA GLY A 52 12.46 7.72 -12.81
C GLY A 52 11.58 8.59 -13.69
N GLY A 53 11.90 9.89 -13.76
CA GLY A 53 11.26 10.86 -14.64
C GLY A 53 9.81 11.22 -14.29
N GLY A 54 9.31 10.91 -13.12
CA GLY A 54 7.95 11.28 -12.67
C GLY A 54 7.85 12.72 -12.18
N ASN A 55 6.60 13.16 -11.97
CA ASN A 55 6.31 14.46 -11.38
C ASN A 55 6.98 14.63 -10.01
N ASN A 56 7.21 15.88 -9.61
CA ASN A 56 7.68 16.19 -8.27
C ASN A 56 6.56 15.91 -7.27
N GLN A 57 6.90 15.15 -6.24
CA GLN A 57 5.97 14.77 -5.17
C GLN A 57 6.55 15.19 -3.83
N LYS A 58 5.72 15.82 -3.02
CA LYS A 58 6.02 16.08 -1.61
C LYS A 58 5.54 14.87 -0.79
N TYR A 59 6.35 14.44 0.17
CA TYR A 59 6.00 13.34 1.06
C TYR A 59 5.28 13.88 2.28
N ARG A 60 4.15 13.26 2.68
CA ARG A 60 3.41 13.57 3.90
C ARG A 60 3.92 12.65 5.01
N LEU A 61 4.24 13.24 6.16
CA LEU A 61 4.60 12.50 7.36
C LEU A 61 3.32 11.92 7.97
N ILE A 62 3.17 10.60 7.87
CA ILE A 62 2.01 9.90 8.42
C ILE A 62 2.38 9.31 9.77
N ASP A 63 1.54 9.51 10.75
CA ASP A 63 1.68 8.86 12.06
C ASP A 63 1.18 7.41 11.98
N PHE A 64 2.11 6.51 11.74
CA PHE A 64 1.84 5.07 11.76
C PHE A 64 1.94 4.45 13.16
N LYS A 65 2.43 5.20 14.14
CA LYS A 65 2.64 4.68 15.50
C LYS A 65 1.44 4.93 16.39
N ARG A 66 0.78 6.09 16.24
CA ARG A 66 -0.34 6.50 17.09
C ARG A 66 -0.02 6.27 18.57
N ASN A 67 1.17 6.75 19.01
CA ASN A 67 1.62 6.57 20.37
C ASN A 67 1.00 7.56 21.35
N GLU A 68 0.60 8.73 20.87
CA GLU A 68 -0.11 9.71 21.68
C GLU A 68 -1.54 9.19 21.91
N GLU A 69 -1.84 8.86 23.15
CA GLU A 69 -3.18 8.46 23.59
C GLU A 69 -4.07 9.68 23.71
N GLY A 70 -5.36 9.50 23.46
CA GLY A 70 -6.36 10.57 23.55
C GLY A 70 -7.18 10.72 22.29
N THR A 71 -7.94 11.81 22.25
CA THR A 71 -8.87 12.14 21.17
C THR A 71 -8.25 13.14 20.20
N ALA A 72 -8.61 13.01 18.92
CA ALA A 72 -8.23 13.96 17.90
C ALA A 72 -9.41 14.15 16.91
N LYS A 73 -9.66 15.40 16.52
CA LYS A 73 -10.71 15.76 15.56
C LYS A 73 -10.18 15.73 14.13
N VAL A 74 -10.97 15.21 13.21
CA VAL A 74 -10.68 15.24 11.77
C VAL A 74 -10.93 16.63 11.22
N ILE A 75 -9.89 17.27 10.66
CA ILE A 75 -9.98 18.58 9.99
C ILE A 75 -10.38 18.41 8.53
N GLY A 76 -9.92 17.33 7.89
CA GLY A 76 -10.21 17.09 6.49
C GLY A 76 -9.52 15.86 5.93
N VAL A 77 -10.08 15.33 4.85
CA VAL A 77 -9.53 14.24 4.07
C VAL A 77 -8.76 14.77 2.87
N GLU A 78 -7.52 14.32 2.66
CA GLU A 78 -6.61 14.83 1.63
C GLU A 78 -6.11 13.71 0.69
N TYR A 79 -5.80 14.10 -0.54
CA TYR A 79 -5.10 13.25 -1.51
C TYR A 79 -3.59 13.22 -1.22
N ASP A 80 -3.00 12.01 -1.19
CA ASP A 80 -1.55 11.83 -1.13
C ASP A 80 -1.02 11.13 -2.39
N PRO A 81 -0.11 11.77 -3.19
CA PRO A 81 0.45 11.16 -4.39
C PRO A 81 1.43 10.00 -4.11
N ASN A 82 1.80 9.75 -2.86
CA ASN A 82 2.76 8.72 -2.47
C ASN A 82 2.12 7.39 -2.10
N ARG A 83 0.80 7.37 -1.94
CA ARG A 83 0.03 6.16 -1.58
C ARG A 83 -1.27 6.07 -2.35
N THR A 84 -1.88 4.90 -2.30
CA THR A 84 -3.16 4.65 -2.98
C THR A 84 -4.36 5.11 -2.14
N ALA A 85 -4.23 5.05 -0.81
CA ALA A 85 -5.24 5.50 0.15
C ALA A 85 -5.22 7.03 0.30
N TYR A 86 -6.37 7.62 0.62
CA TYR A 86 -6.44 8.99 1.12
C TYR A 86 -5.92 9.07 2.55
N ILE A 87 -5.59 10.27 2.99
CA ILE A 87 -5.10 10.57 4.34
C ILE A 87 -6.04 11.56 5.00
N ALA A 88 -6.19 11.45 6.32
CA ALA A 88 -6.95 12.41 7.10
C ALA A 88 -6.00 13.25 7.97
N LEU A 89 -6.21 14.56 7.98
CA LEU A 89 -5.54 15.48 8.88
C LEU A 89 -6.30 15.52 10.19
N LEU A 90 -5.62 15.21 11.27
CA LEU A 90 -6.13 15.27 12.63
C LEU A 90 -5.55 16.44 13.40
N GLU A 91 -6.31 16.96 14.33
CA GLU A 91 -5.88 17.92 15.34
C GLU A 91 -6.26 17.39 16.73
N ASN A 92 -5.31 17.27 17.63
CA ASN A 92 -5.57 16.90 19.02
C ASN A 92 -5.97 18.12 19.85
N GLU A 93 -6.37 17.93 21.10
CA GLU A 93 -6.79 18.99 22.03
C GLU A 93 -5.70 20.04 22.28
N ALA A 94 -4.43 19.67 22.15
CA ALA A 94 -3.28 20.57 22.27
C ALA A 94 -2.99 21.36 20.97
N GLY A 95 -3.83 21.27 19.92
CA GLY A 95 -3.61 21.92 18.63
C GLY A 95 -2.52 21.28 17.76
N LYS A 96 -1.95 20.14 18.16
CA LYS A 96 -0.96 19.42 17.37
C LYS A 96 -1.63 18.67 16.22
N LYS A 97 -1.11 18.86 15.00
CA LYS A 97 -1.61 18.22 13.81
C LYS A 97 -0.83 16.96 13.46
N SER A 98 -1.53 15.95 12.95
CA SER A 98 -0.95 14.70 12.46
C SER A 98 -1.75 14.15 11.28
N TYR A 99 -1.09 13.36 10.41
CA TYR A 99 -1.78 12.64 9.35
C TYR A 99 -1.95 11.17 9.71
N ILE A 100 -3.12 10.63 9.37
CA ILE A 100 -3.40 9.19 9.40
C ILE A 100 -3.84 8.69 8.03
N VAL A 101 -3.84 7.38 7.82
CA VAL A 101 -4.51 6.77 6.67
C VAL A 101 -6.02 6.83 6.92
N ALA A 102 -6.77 7.43 6.00
CA ALA A 102 -8.21 7.58 6.14
C ALA A 102 -8.94 6.23 5.99
N PRO A 103 -9.72 5.79 6.99
CA PRO A 103 -10.64 4.68 6.85
C PRO A 103 -11.86 5.06 6.01
N VAL A 104 -12.62 4.05 5.58
CA VAL A 104 -13.91 4.24 4.91
C VAL A 104 -14.89 4.93 5.84
N GLY A 105 -15.62 5.92 5.31
CA GLY A 105 -16.70 6.61 6.02
C GLY A 105 -16.23 7.68 7.00
N LEU A 106 -14.94 7.99 7.05
CA LEU A 106 -14.43 9.09 7.88
C LEU A 106 -14.74 10.43 7.22
N THR A 107 -15.38 11.33 7.98
CA THR A 107 -15.79 12.67 7.52
C THR A 107 -15.16 13.77 8.37
N ASP A 108 -15.24 15.00 7.85
CA ASP A 108 -14.76 16.18 8.58
C ASP A 108 -15.58 16.38 9.85
N GLY A 109 -14.89 16.65 10.94
CA GLY A 109 -15.51 16.85 12.25
C GLY A 109 -15.60 15.57 13.10
N ASP A 110 -15.41 14.40 12.51
CA ASP A 110 -15.36 13.15 13.28
C ASP A 110 -14.24 13.16 14.32
N VAL A 111 -14.44 12.41 15.40
CA VAL A 111 -13.46 12.24 16.46
C VAL A 111 -12.89 10.83 16.41
N VAL A 112 -11.58 10.72 16.36
CA VAL A 112 -10.85 9.46 16.42
C VAL A 112 -9.99 9.38 17.68
N THR A 113 -10.03 8.23 18.32
CA THR A 113 -9.35 7.97 19.59
C THR A 113 -8.22 6.97 19.40
N ALA A 114 -7.14 7.15 20.15
CA ALA A 114 -6.05 6.21 20.24
C ALA A 114 -5.82 5.85 21.73
N GLY A 115 -5.81 4.56 22.04
CA GLY A 115 -5.61 4.07 23.41
C GLY A 115 -6.31 2.74 23.65
N ALA A 116 -6.10 2.17 24.85
CA ALA A 116 -6.70 0.90 25.22
C ALA A 116 -8.22 0.99 25.42
N ASP A 117 -8.69 2.16 25.88
CA ASP A 117 -10.12 2.38 26.22
C ASP A 117 -10.93 3.01 25.07
N ALA A 118 -10.35 3.02 23.86
CA ALA A 118 -11.04 3.57 22.70
C ALA A 118 -12.22 2.69 22.24
N ASP A 119 -13.32 3.31 21.84
CA ASP A 119 -14.48 2.63 21.25
C ASP A 119 -14.13 1.85 19.97
N ILE A 120 -14.91 0.81 19.66
CA ILE A 120 -14.78 0.03 18.43
C ILE A 120 -15.45 0.79 17.26
N LYS A 121 -14.87 1.94 16.89
CA LYS A 121 -15.33 2.79 15.78
C LYS A 121 -14.26 2.88 14.69
N PRO A 122 -14.63 3.04 13.39
CA PRO A 122 -13.67 3.19 12.30
C PRO A 122 -12.71 4.37 12.55
N GLY A 123 -11.39 4.14 12.37
CA GLY A 123 -10.35 5.14 12.61
C GLY A 123 -9.72 5.10 14.01
N ASN A 124 -10.37 4.49 15.00
CA ASN A 124 -9.80 4.31 16.32
C ASN A 124 -8.71 3.25 16.32
N VAL A 125 -7.70 3.47 17.15
CA VAL A 125 -6.53 2.58 17.28
C VAL A 125 -6.46 1.99 18.67
N LEU A 126 -6.45 0.66 18.73
CA LEU A 126 -6.37 -0.10 19.96
C LEU A 126 -5.29 -1.18 19.88
N PRO A 127 -4.78 -1.66 21.04
CA PRO A 127 -4.09 -2.93 21.10
C PRO A 127 -5.00 -4.06 20.65
N ILE A 128 -4.48 -5.05 19.91
CA ILE A 128 -5.26 -6.17 19.39
C ILE A 128 -5.96 -6.95 20.52
N SER A 129 -5.39 -6.92 21.72
CA SER A 129 -6.00 -7.52 22.92
C SER A 129 -7.41 -7.02 23.19
N GLN A 130 -7.70 -5.75 22.94
CA GLN A 130 -8.98 -5.10 23.21
C GLN A 130 -9.99 -5.22 22.04
N ILE A 131 -9.51 -5.56 20.82
CA ILE A 131 -10.38 -5.63 19.65
C ILE A 131 -11.15 -6.94 19.63
N PRO A 132 -12.49 -6.97 19.51
CA PRO A 132 -13.29 -8.20 19.44
C PRO A 132 -12.90 -9.07 18.24
N VAL A 133 -13.02 -10.39 18.41
CA VAL A 133 -12.84 -11.37 17.32
C VAL A 133 -13.92 -11.13 16.24
N GLY A 134 -13.56 -11.31 14.98
CA GLY A 134 -14.43 -11.03 13.83
C GLY A 134 -14.34 -9.62 13.29
N THR A 135 -13.77 -8.65 14.05
CA THR A 135 -13.64 -7.25 13.64
C THR A 135 -12.73 -7.08 12.42
N ILE A 136 -13.13 -6.17 11.53
CA ILE A 136 -12.33 -5.71 10.39
C ILE A 136 -11.35 -4.66 10.88
N ILE A 137 -10.07 -4.84 10.56
CA ILE A 137 -8.97 -3.97 10.98
C ILE A 137 -8.02 -3.64 9.84
N HIS A 138 -7.30 -2.54 9.97
CA HIS A 138 -6.25 -2.13 9.04
C HIS A 138 -5.07 -1.51 9.81
N ASN A 139 -4.04 -1.03 9.13
CA ASN A 139 -2.85 -0.40 9.76
C ASN A 139 -2.29 -1.24 10.92
N ILE A 140 -1.98 -2.51 10.65
CA ILE A 140 -1.60 -3.48 11.67
C ILE A 140 -0.10 -3.44 11.92
N GLU A 141 0.31 -3.41 13.18
CA GLU A 141 1.70 -3.59 13.58
C GLU A 141 2.14 -5.05 13.50
N LEU A 142 3.42 -5.27 13.23
CA LEU A 142 4.07 -6.59 13.31
C LEU A 142 4.84 -6.80 14.61
N ASN A 143 5.34 -5.71 15.18
CA ASN A 143 6.04 -5.69 16.46
C ASN A 143 5.52 -4.49 17.24
N PRO A 144 5.30 -4.61 18.55
CA PRO A 144 4.80 -3.52 19.39
C PRO A 144 5.65 -2.25 19.28
N GLY A 145 5.01 -1.09 19.14
CA GLY A 145 5.65 0.22 19.08
C GLY A 145 6.42 0.54 17.79
N LYS A 146 6.50 -0.39 16.83
CA LYS A 146 7.19 -0.15 15.56
C LYS A 146 6.36 0.67 14.56
N GLY A 147 5.07 0.74 14.77
CA GLY A 147 4.12 1.38 13.88
C GLY A 147 3.53 0.42 12.83
N ALA A 148 2.45 0.84 12.22
CA ALA A 148 1.69 0.05 11.26
C ALA A 148 2.52 -0.34 10.04
N GLN A 149 2.51 -1.62 9.67
CA GLN A 149 3.26 -2.19 8.56
C GLN A 149 2.39 -2.94 7.54
N LEU A 150 1.28 -3.53 7.98
CA LEU A 150 0.38 -4.32 7.14
C LEU A 150 -0.93 -3.57 6.88
N VAL A 151 -1.59 -3.91 5.78
CA VAL A 151 -2.96 -3.46 5.43
C VAL A 151 -3.08 -1.94 5.41
N ARG A 152 -2.33 -1.28 4.51
CA ARG A 152 -2.27 0.19 4.38
C ARG A 152 -2.71 0.71 3.02
N SER A 153 -2.96 -0.17 2.07
CA SER A 153 -3.36 0.20 0.70
C SER A 153 -4.85 0.51 0.63
N ALA A 154 -5.25 1.32 -0.35
CA ALA A 154 -6.65 1.63 -0.61
C ALA A 154 -7.54 0.40 -0.66
N GLY A 155 -8.70 0.44 0.00
CA GLY A 155 -9.65 -0.65 0.06
C GLY A 155 -9.20 -1.91 0.80
N ALA A 156 -7.97 -1.95 1.34
CA ALA A 156 -7.47 -3.12 2.04
C ALA A 156 -8.07 -3.24 3.45
N PHE A 157 -8.36 -4.47 3.86
CA PHE A 157 -8.75 -4.81 5.23
C PHE A 157 -8.20 -6.19 5.60
N ALA A 158 -8.10 -6.44 6.88
CA ALA A 158 -7.81 -7.74 7.47
C ALA A 158 -8.89 -8.07 8.49
N GLN A 159 -9.05 -9.33 8.82
CA GLN A 159 -10.02 -9.79 9.81
C GLN A 159 -9.31 -10.48 10.98
N LEU A 160 -9.67 -10.10 12.19
CA LEU A 160 -9.22 -10.77 13.42
C LEU A 160 -10.02 -12.07 13.59
N MET A 161 -9.34 -13.22 13.47
CA MET A 161 -9.98 -14.53 13.46
C MET A 161 -10.10 -15.16 14.83
N ALA A 162 -9.03 -15.09 15.63
CA ALA A 162 -8.95 -15.68 16.96
C ALA A 162 -7.88 -15.00 17.81
N LYS A 163 -7.96 -15.18 19.11
CA LYS A 163 -6.96 -14.77 20.10
C LYS A 163 -6.65 -15.94 21.01
N GLU A 164 -5.39 -16.36 21.04
CA GLU A 164 -4.95 -17.52 21.83
C GLU A 164 -3.50 -17.31 22.28
N ASN A 165 -3.18 -17.77 23.47
CA ASN A 165 -1.78 -17.84 23.99
C ASN A 165 -0.98 -16.53 23.80
N GLY A 166 -1.56 -15.37 24.12
CA GLY A 166 -0.90 -14.08 24.00
C GLY A 166 -0.69 -13.59 22.56
N THR A 167 -1.30 -14.27 21.59
CA THR A 167 -1.21 -13.96 20.16
C THR A 167 -2.59 -13.89 19.50
N ALA A 168 -2.66 -13.20 18.37
CA ALA A 168 -3.84 -13.08 17.53
C ALA A 168 -3.62 -13.72 16.17
N GLN A 169 -4.62 -14.41 15.66
CA GLN A 169 -4.67 -14.92 14.30
C GLN A 169 -5.38 -13.91 13.41
N VAL A 170 -4.68 -13.37 12.43
CA VAL A 170 -5.21 -12.34 11.53
C VAL A 170 -5.18 -12.83 10.08
N ARG A 171 -6.33 -12.80 9.42
CA ARG A 171 -6.48 -13.06 7.99
C ARG A 171 -6.20 -11.80 7.21
N LEU A 172 -5.11 -11.81 6.45
CA LEU A 172 -4.67 -10.70 5.61
C LEU A 172 -5.45 -10.62 4.28
N PRO A 173 -5.41 -9.49 3.55
CA PRO A 173 -6.08 -9.33 2.25
C PRO A 173 -5.66 -10.38 1.21
N SER A 174 -4.44 -10.92 1.32
CA SER A 174 -3.93 -12.01 0.46
C SER A 174 -4.57 -13.37 0.74
N GLY A 175 -5.36 -13.51 1.82
CA GLY A 175 -5.87 -14.80 2.34
C GLY A 175 -4.88 -15.54 3.25
N GLU A 176 -3.65 -15.03 3.45
CA GLU A 176 -2.70 -15.57 4.42
C GLU A 176 -3.21 -15.35 5.85
N VAL A 177 -3.20 -16.40 6.68
CA VAL A 177 -3.48 -16.28 8.12
C VAL A 177 -2.14 -16.22 8.86
N ARG A 178 -1.98 -15.16 9.64
CA ARG A 178 -0.73 -14.85 10.32
C ARG A 178 -0.91 -14.62 11.80
N ILE A 179 0.07 -15.04 12.58
CA ILE A 179 0.18 -14.79 14.02
C ILE A 179 0.77 -13.40 14.25
N ILE A 180 0.13 -12.63 15.13
CA ILE A 180 0.56 -11.29 15.58
C ILE A 180 0.43 -11.23 17.10
N ARG A 181 1.31 -10.55 17.80
CA ARG A 181 1.23 -10.38 19.27
C ARG A 181 0.03 -9.53 19.64
N LEU A 182 -0.61 -9.81 20.77
CA LEU A 182 -1.77 -9.05 21.27
C LEU A 182 -1.45 -7.62 21.65
N GLU A 183 -0.19 -7.33 22.00
CA GLU A 183 0.30 -5.98 22.32
C GLU A 183 0.39 -5.05 21.08
N CYS A 184 0.42 -5.64 19.86
CA CYS A 184 0.46 -4.86 18.63
C CYS A 184 -0.80 -4.04 18.46
N LYS A 185 -0.66 -2.81 17.97
CA LYS A 185 -1.79 -1.93 17.67
C LYS A 185 -2.36 -2.21 16.28
N ALA A 186 -3.66 -1.99 16.13
CA ALA A 186 -4.36 -2.00 14.86
C ALA A 186 -5.43 -0.91 14.83
N THR A 187 -5.79 -0.43 13.64
CA THR A 187 -6.88 0.53 13.45
C THR A 187 -8.15 -0.22 13.05
N ILE A 188 -9.27 0.16 13.62
CA ILE A 188 -10.59 -0.41 13.32
C ILE A 188 -11.07 0.05 11.95
N GLY A 189 -11.70 -0.85 11.18
CA GLY A 189 -12.32 -0.58 9.90
C GLY A 189 -11.46 -0.93 8.69
N GLN A 190 -11.91 -0.54 7.52
CA GLN A 190 -11.30 -0.74 6.22
C GLN A 190 -10.63 0.56 5.74
N VAL A 191 -9.55 0.47 4.98
CA VAL A 191 -8.91 1.64 4.34
C VAL A 191 -9.82 2.24 3.28
N GLY A 192 -9.95 3.57 3.25
CA GLY A 192 -10.75 4.33 2.27
C GLY A 192 -10.25 4.22 0.83
N ASN A 193 -10.90 4.99 -0.08
CA ASN A 193 -10.62 4.99 -1.52
C ASN A 193 -10.78 3.60 -2.17
N ILE A 194 -11.89 2.92 -1.88
CA ILE A 194 -12.16 1.55 -2.40
C ILE A 194 -12.12 1.52 -3.94
N GLU A 195 -12.58 2.57 -4.60
CA GLU A 195 -12.63 2.66 -6.06
C GLU A 195 -11.24 2.73 -6.73
N HIS A 196 -10.15 2.83 -5.96
CA HIS A 196 -8.80 2.91 -6.52
C HIS A 196 -8.47 1.77 -7.48
N GLU A 197 -8.99 0.57 -7.23
CA GLU A 197 -8.78 -0.62 -8.07
C GLU A 197 -9.38 -0.46 -9.47
N THR A 198 -10.44 0.34 -9.61
CA THR A 198 -11.12 0.55 -10.89
C THR A 198 -10.40 1.56 -11.81
N ILE A 199 -9.40 2.28 -11.30
CA ILE A 199 -8.70 3.34 -12.04
C ILE A 199 -7.91 2.75 -13.21
N LYS A 200 -8.17 3.30 -14.42
CA LYS A 200 -7.43 2.96 -15.64
C LYS A 200 -6.76 4.21 -16.20
N LEU A 201 -5.45 4.18 -16.31
CA LEU A 201 -4.67 5.35 -16.74
C LEU A 201 -4.92 5.75 -18.20
N GLY A 202 -5.26 4.81 -19.05
CA GLY A 202 -5.66 5.02 -20.45
C GLY A 202 -4.52 5.35 -21.41
N LYS A 203 -3.39 5.91 -20.94
CA LYS A 203 -2.24 6.25 -21.79
C LYS A 203 -0.89 6.10 -21.07
N ALA A 204 0.14 5.78 -21.85
CA ALA A 204 1.51 5.62 -21.36
C ALA A 204 2.07 6.89 -20.68
N GLY A 205 1.69 8.09 -21.14
CA GLY A 205 2.11 9.36 -20.54
C GLY A 205 1.70 9.51 -19.07
N LYS A 206 0.50 9.06 -18.66
CA LYS A 206 0.10 9.05 -17.25
C LYS A 206 0.97 8.13 -16.39
N THR A 207 1.37 6.98 -16.94
CA THR A 207 2.30 6.05 -16.29
C THR A 207 3.69 6.70 -16.14
N ARG A 208 4.15 7.41 -17.17
CA ARG A 208 5.41 8.18 -17.12
C ARG A 208 5.40 9.26 -16.05
N HIS A 209 4.29 10.01 -15.90
CA HIS A 209 4.13 11.02 -14.85
C HIS A 209 4.21 10.44 -13.43
N LYS A 210 3.84 9.17 -13.25
CA LYS A 210 4.00 8.45 -11.96
C LYS A 210 5.45 8.01 -11.68
N GLY A 211 6.39 8.24 -12.61
CA GLY A 211 7.79 7.86 -12.47
C GLY A 211 8.11 6.42 -12.90
N ILE A 212 7.19 5.78 -13.61
CA ILE A 212 7.38 4.44 -14.16
C ILE A 212 7.91 4.58 -15.59
N ARG A 213 9.10 4.06 -15.86
CA ARG A 213 9.71 4.03 -17.19
C ARG A 213 9.17 2.84 -18.01
N PRO A 214 9.20 2.92 -19.36
CA PRO A 214 8.80 1.81 -20.21
C PRO A 214 9.61 0.55 -19.92
N THR A 215 8.94 -0.60 -20.01
CA THR A 215 9.55 -1.93 -19.91
C THR A 215 9.70 -2.52 -21.28
N VAL A 216 10.92 -2.91 -21.64
CA VAL A 216 11.22 -3.63 -22.89
C VAL A 216 11.18 -5.12 -22.60
N ARG A 217 10.48 -5.90 -23.43
CA ARG A 217 10.42 -7.36 -23.31
C ARG A 217 11.76 -7.99 -23.74
N GLY A 218 12.14 -9.10 -23.12
CA GLY A 218 13.42 -9.76 -23.37
C GLY A 218 13.63 -10.25 -24.81
N SER A 219 12.55 -10.63 -25.51
CA SER A 219 12.61 -11.13 -26.89
C SER A 219 13.00 -10.10 -27.96
N VAL A 220 13.05 -8.81 -27.61
CA VAL A 220 13.51 -7.72 -28.50
C VAL A 220 14.87 -7.16 -28.11
N MET A 221 15.54 -7.83 -27.18
CA MET A 221 16.90 -7.52 -26.74
C MET A 221 17.90 -8.39 -27.49
N ASN A 222 19.19 -8.08 -27.35
CA ASN A 222 20.27 -8.91 -27.87
C ASN A 222 20.46 -10.17 -26.98
N PRO A 223 21.07 -11.24 -27.51
CA PRO A 223 21.34 -12.47 -26.73
C PRO A 223 22.19 -12.25 -25.49
N CYS A 224 23.08 -11.23 -25.51
CA CYS A 224 23.89 -10.87 -24.35
C CYS A 224 23.09 -10.18 -23.23
N ASP A 225 21.96 -9.52 -23.56
CA ASP A 225 21.18 -8.73 -22.61
C ASP A 225 20.06 -9.54 -21.93
N HIS A 226 19.55 -10.55 -22.63
CA HIS A 226 18.44 -11.37 -22.12
C HIS A 226 18.48 -12.79 -22.70
N PRO A 227 18.16 -13.83 -21.90
CA PRO A 227 18.08 -15.23 -22.37
C PRO A 227 17.06 -15.48 -23.50
N HIS A 228 16.11 -14.57 -23.73
CA HIS A 228 15.15 -14.62 -24.83
C HIS A 228 15.56 -13.75 -26.02
N GLY A 229 16.72 -13.12 -25.97
CA GLY A 229 17.20 -12.22 -27.03
C GLY A 229 17.68 -12.94 -28.26
N GLY A 230 17.74 -12.20 -29.37
CA GLY A 230 18.20 -12.68 -30.67
C GLY A 230 17.09 -13.20 -31.58
N GLY A 231 17.47 -13.60 -32.80
CA GLY A 231 16.61 -14.10 -33.84
C GLY A 231 16.06 -12.99 -34.77
N GLU A 232 15.37 -13.42 -35.84
CA GLU A 232 14.75 -12.58 -36.84
C GLU A 232 13.27 -12.36 -36.57
N GLY A 233 12.76 -11.12 -36.82
CA GLY A 233 11.36 -10.75 -36.75
C GLY A 233 10.75 -10.94 -35.37
N LYS A 234 9.61 -11.66 -35.28
CA LYS A 234 8.92 -11.98 -34.01
C LYS A 234 9.40 -13.30 -33.46
N SER A 235 10.62 -13.33 -32.93
CA SER A 235 11.19 -14.53 -32.34
C SER A 235 10.38 -15.04 -31.12
N PRO A 236 10.19 -16.36 -31.00
CA PRO A 236 9.59 -16.98 -29.83
C PRO A 236 10.51 -16.91 -28.62
N VAL A 237 10.02 -17.35 -27.46
CA VAL A 237 10.83 -17.43 -26.23
C VAL A 237 12.03 -18.39 -26.36
N GLY A 238 11.92 -19.42 -27.24
CA GLY A 238 12.99 -20.39 -27.53
C GLY A 238 13.42 -21.26 -26.36
N ARG A 239 12.57 -21.39 -25.32
CA ARG A 239 12.82 -22.17 -24.09
C ARG A 239 11.54 -22.84 -23.62
N PRO A 240 11.62 -23.93 -22.80
CA PRO A 240 10.43 -24.61 -22.27
C PRO A 240 9.47 -23.68 -21.49
N GLY A 241 9.97 -22.55 -20.98
CA GLY A 241 9.18 -21.54 -20.29
C GLY A 241 9.89 -20.20 -20.23
N PRO A 242 9.15 -19.10 -19.96
CA PRO A 242 9.74 -17.77 -19.85
C PRO A 242 10.67 -17.68 -18.64
N VAL A 243 11.80 -16.99 -18.82
CA VAL A 243 12.79 -16.75 -17.78
C VAL A 243 13.04 -15.27 -17.56
N THR A 244 13.59 -14.95 -16.40
CA THR A 244 14.05 -13.59 -16.06
C THR A 244 15.38 -13.28 -16.77
N PRO A 245 15.86 -12.02 -16.80
CA PRO A 245 17.19 -11.68 -17.34
C PRO A 245 18.34 -12.48 -16.73
N TRP A 246 18.16 -13.01 -15.54
CA TRP A 246 19.15 -13.84 -14.82
C TRP A 246 18.92 -15.34 -15.00
N GLY A 247 18.07 -15.76 -15.94
CA GLY A 247 17.82 -17.16 -16.28
C GLY A 247 16.90 -17.93 -15.33
N LYS A 248 16.33 -17.29 -14.29
CA LYS A 248 15.39 -17.96 -13.39
C LYS A 248 13.99 -18.01 -14.02
N PRO A 249 13.19 -19.09 -13.80
CA PRO A 249 11.80 -19.14 -14.26
C PRO A 249 11.00 -17.89 -13.84
N ALA A 250 10.29 -17.28 -14.79
CA ALA A 250 9.53 -16.04 -14.55
C ALA A 250 8.13 -16.30 -13.99
N LEU A 251 7.51 -17.44 -14.31
CA LEU A 251 6.16 -17.82 -13.90
C LEU A 251 6.16 -19.04 -12.99
N GLY A 252 5.29 -19.07 -12.01
CA GLY A 252 5.03 -20.21 -11.13
C GLY A 252 6.16 -20.53 -10.11
N TYR A 253 7.30 -19.87 -10.18
CA TYR A 253 8.42 -20.14 -9.27
C TYR A 253 8.17 -19.54 -7.89
N LYS A 254 8.23 -20.38 -6.84
CA LYS A 254 8.08 -19.97 -5.45
C LYS A 254 9.38 -19.37 -4.95
N THR A 255 9.46 -18.02 -4.90
CA THR A 255 10.69 -17.28 -4.54
C THR A 255 10.94 -17.13 -3.05
N ARG A 256 9.92 -17.35 -2.19
CA ARG A 256 10.09 -17.25 -0.74
C ARG A 256 11.09 -18.31 -0.24
N ASN A 257 12.07 -17.88 0.55
CA ASN A 257 13.01 -18.78 1.18
C ASN A 257 12.28 -19.75 2.12
N LYS A 258 12.47 -21.07 1.90
CA LYS A 258 11.86 -22.12 2.74
C LYS A 258 12.34 -22.07 4.19
N LYS A 259 13.58 -21.60 4.44
CA LYS A 259 14.19 -21.46 5.78
C LYS A 259 14.00 -20.07 6.39
N ALA A 260 13.12 -19.22 5.84
CA ALA A 260 12.88 -17.88 6.39
C ALA A 260 12.34 -17.99 7.84
N ARG A 261 13.02 -17.33 8.78
CA ARG A 261 12.65 -17.32 10.21
C ARG A 261 11.20 -16.86 10.47
N THR A 262 10.64 -16.07 9.56
CA THR A 262 9.26 -15.55 9.65
C THR A 262 8.20 -16.59 9.24
N ASN A 263 8.59 -17.79 8.78
CA ASN A 263 7.63 -18.86 8.44
C ASN A 263 6.86 -19.32 9.67
N LYS A 264 7.45 -19.26 10.87
CA LYS A 264 6.79 -19.63 12.14
C LYS A 264 5.56 -18.78 12.48
N PHE A 265 5.43 -17.58 11.88
CA PHE A 265 4.27 -16.70 12.09
C PHE A 265 3.15 -16.92 11.07
N ILE A 266 3.30 -17.84 10.10
CA ILE A 266 2.29 -18.10 9.07
C ILE A 266 1.61 -19.43 9.40
N ILE A 267 0.33 -19.36 9.74
CA ILE A 267 -0.52 -20.55 10.00
C ILE A 267 -0.98 -21.14 8.67
N LYS A 268 -1.58 -20.32 7.82
CA LYS A 268 -2.11 -20.72 6.52
C LYS A 268 -1.58 -19.79 5.43
N ARG A 269 -0.97 -20.34 4.39
CA ARG A 269 -0.52 -19.55 3.22
C ARG A 269 -1.71 -19.24 2.31
N ARG A 270 -1.60 -18.14 1.53
CA ARG A 270 -2.67 -17.66 0.63
C ARG A 270 -3.23 -18.72 -0.33
N ASN A 271 -2.42 -19.67 -0.77
CA ASN A 271 -2.78 -20.72 -1.73
C ASN A 271 -2.78 -22.12 -1.09
N ALA A 272 -2.87 -22.23 0.23
CA ALA A 272 -3.04 -23.53 0.87
C ALA A 272 -4.52 -23.97 0.72
N LYS A 273 -4.72 -25.15 0.12
CA LYS A 273 -6.01 -25.85 0.10
C LYS A 273 -6.35 -26.33 1.48
#